data_4f5333763356d9a9234b6b945ff0a887
#
_entry.id   4f5333763356d9a9234b6b945ff0a887
#
_cell.length_a   1.000
_cell.length_b   1.000
_cell.length_c   1.000
_cell.angle_alpha   90.00
_cell.angle_beta   90.00
_cell.angle_gamma   90.00
#
_symmetry.space_group_name_H-M   'P 1'
#
loop_
_entity.id
_entity.type
_entity.pdbx_description
1 polymer ?
#
loop_
_entity_poly.entity_id
_entity_poly.type
_entity_poly.pdbx_seq_one_letter_code
_entity_poly.pdbx_strand_id
1 'polypeptide(L)'
;MADLLIPIPYDTLTTEQPLAHDLYNQMGESLFPAGHKLSHADLGPLRSLCAYRKALEMPKSQDMFDHEGYHILFPSGVSHTDRQSQIAEDSNQGNLIETATIENIQGPLIEFWDRLRRGASPDVALCEVVRDQLIASVTNKVDQIQFLSQIRVRDEFTYSHILDVTTLSIALATKAGFSKKEVKEIALAAILHDLGKLLIPRNIMFKPSRLSEKEFQVMQLHPELGYKMIVEQLRLPQHIALPALEHQEMYGGGGYPQGLSKEEIHPYSHVVKIADVYDALTSKRPYKESIPSHKAIKIMLSEGSKSFHPELLAIFTKLANHYDPSQVSVA
;
A
#
# COMPACT_ATOMS: atom_id res chain seq x y z
N MET A 1 17.22 -15.61 -12.71
CA MET A 1 15.83 -15.17 -12.97
C MET A 1 15.91 -14.05 -13.98
N ALA A 2 15.06 -14.05 -15.01
CA ALA A 2 15.04 -12.93 -15.95
C ALA A 2 14.63 -11.67 -15.17
N ASP A 3 15.34 -10.57 -15.39
CA ASP A 3 14.98 -9.28 -14.80
C ASP A 3 13.56 -8.91 -15.24
N LEU A 4 12.68 -8.59 -14.29
CA LEU A 4 11.34 -8.13 -14.61
C LEU A 4 11.44 -6.75 -15.28
N LEU A 5 10.95 -6.66 -16.51
CA LEU A 5 10.93 -5.41 -17.28
C LEU A 5 9.59 -4.72 -17.14
N ILE A 6 9.62 -3.45 -16.73
CA ILE A 6 8.42 -2.60 -16.61
C ILE A 6 8.37 -1.66 -17.82
N PRO A 7 7.25 -1.64 -18.58
CA PRO A 7 7.11 -0.70 -19.69
C PRO A 7 7.09 0.74 -19.18
N ILE A 8 7.81 1.61 -19.88
CA ILE A 8 7.81 3.05 -19.64
C ILE A 8 6.88 3.69 -20.65
N PRO A 9 5.84 4.44 -20.22
CA PRO A 9 4.98 5.18 -21.14
C PRO A 9 5.79 6.18 -21.93
N TYR A 10 5.60 6.22 -23.25
CA TYR A 10 6.35 7.08 -24.16
C TYR A 10 6.24 8.58 -23.83
N ASP A 11 5.07 9.00 -23.38
CA ASP A 11 4.76 10.38 -22.99
C ASP A 11 5.50 10.86 -21.73
N THR A 12 6.10 9.93 -20.99
CA THR A 12 6.97 10.26 -19.83
C THR A 12 8.44 10.47 -20.23
N LEU A 13 8.81 10.15 -21.46
CA LEU A 13 10.16 10.35 -21.99
C LEU A 13 10.30 11.75 -22.56
N THR A 14 11.20 12.56 -22.03
CA THR A 14 11.44 13.94 -22.44
C THR A 14 12.88 14.15 -22.88
N THR A 15 13.13 15.20 -23.68
CA THR A 15 14.46 15.64 -24.05
C THR A 15 15.04 16.67 -23.06
N GLU A 16 14.26 17.09 -22.08
CA GLU A 16 14.64 18.17 -21.17
C GLU A 16 15.47 17.65 -19.99
N GLN A 17 15.19 16.45 -19.55
CA GLN A 17 15.82 15.85 -18.36
C GLN A 17 16.58 14.56 -18.71
N PRO A 18 17.65 14.23 -17.96
CA PRO A 18 18.33 12.96 -18.11
C PRO A 18 17.44 11.81 -17.61
N LEU A 19 17.65 10.61 -18.17
CA LEU A 19 16.90 9.41 -17.80
C LEU A 19 17.15 9.00 -16.35
N ALA A 20 16.07 8.71 -15.63
CA ALA A 20 16.10 8.20 -14.25
C ALA A 20 16.68 6.79 -14.15
N HIS A 21 16.43 5.98 -15.15
CA HIS A 21 16.78 4.57 -15.21
C HIS A 21 17.40 4.23 -16.55
N ASP A 22 18.16 3.13 -16.57
CA ASP A 22 18.54 2.53 -17.83
C ASP A 22 17.27 2.12 -18.59
N LEU A 23 17.23 2.41 -19.89
CA LEU A 23 16.14 1.96 -20.77
C LEU A 23 16.53 0.66 -21.47
N TYR A 24 15.59 -0.25 -21.55
CA TYR A 24 15.74 -1.55 -22.20
C TYR A 24 14.67 -1.73 -23.27
N ASN A 25 14.95 -2.55 -24.27
CA ASN A 25 13.94 -3.06 -25.20
C ASN A 25 13.17 -4.23 -24.54
N GLN A 26 12.17 -4.75 -25.24
CA GLN A 26 11.34 -5.85 -24.79
C GLN A 26 12.14 -7.15 -24.53
N MET A 27 13.32 -7.29 -25.13
CA MET A 27 14.20 -8.45 -24.96
C MET A 27 15.19 -8.27 -23.78
N GLY A 28 15.16 -7.13 -23.09
CA GLY A 28 16.07 -6.82 -22.00
C GLY A 28 17.44 -6.29 -22.43
N GLU A 29 17.60 -5.92 -23.69
CA GLU A 29 18.83 -5.29 -24.19
C GLU A 29 18.81 -3.80 -23.86
N SER A 30 19.94 -3.28 -23.35
CA SER A 30 20.08 -1.87 -22.98
C SER A 30 19.99 -0.96 -24.21
N LEU A 31 19.10 0.02 -24.16
CA LEU A 31 18.94 1.06 -25.19
C LEU A 31 19.69 2.33 -24.81
N PHE A 32 19.48 2.85 -23.61
CA PHE A 32 20.12 4.06 -23.10
C PHE A 32 20.40 3.90 -21.60
N PRO A 33 21.56 4.34 -21.11
CA PRO A 33 21.87 4.30 -19.68
C PRO A 33 21.17 5.42 -18.91
N ALA A 34 20.98 5.22 -17.61
CA ALA A 34 20.54 6.27 -16.69
C ALA A 34 21.50 7.45 -16.73
N GLY A 35 20.97 8.66 -16.62
CA GLY A 35 21.73 9.89 -16.80
C GLY A 35 21.89 10.34 -18.27
N HIS A 36 21.53 9.51 -19.24
CA HIS A 36 21.54 9.90 -20.66
C HIS A 36 20.40 10.89 -20.94
N LYS A 37 20.71 11.98 -21.63
CA LYS A 37 19.71 12.96 -22.05
C LYS A 37 19.26 12.62 -23.47
N LEU A 38 17.99 12.24 -23.60
CA LEU A 38 17.41 11.88 -24.89
C LEU A 38 17.39 13.09 -25.84
N SER A 39 17.72 12.86 -27.10
CA SER A 39 17.51 13.82 -28.18
C SER A 39 16.14 13.59 -28.85
N HIS A 40 15.67 14.55 -29.63
CA HIS A 40 14.46 14.37 -30.46
C HIS A 40 14.58 13.21 -31.45
N ALA A 41 15.81 12.89 -31.90
CA ALA A 41 16.07 11.74 -32.77
C ALA A 41 15.87 10.41 -32.04
N ASP A 42 16.18 10.34 -30.74
CA ASP A 42 16.04 9.12 -29.93
C ASP A 42 14.55 8.82 -29.61
N LEU A 43 13.73 9.84 -29.48
CA LEU A 43 12.30 9.68 -29.16
C LEU A 43 11.52 9.00 -30.29
N GLY A 44 11.87 9.24 -31.54
CA GLY A 44 11.19 8.63 -32.69
C GLY A 44 11.16 7.09 -32.65
N PRO A 45 12.31 6.43 -32.60
CA PRO A 45 12.41 4.98 -32.45
C PRO A 45 11.76 4.44 -31.16
N LEU A 46 11.91 5.14 -30.03
CA LEU A 46 11.34 4.69 -28.75
C LEU A 46 9.81 4.64 -28.75
N ARG A 47 9.16 5.45 -29.60
CA ARG A 47 7.70 5.43 -29.78
C ARG A 47 7.19 4.09 -30.33
N SER A 48 7.96 3.44 -31.18
CA SER A 48 7.59 2.17 -31.81
C SER A 48 8.14 0.95 -31.07
N LEU A 49 9.27 1.10 -30.35
CA LEU A 49 9.98 0.00 -29.71
C LEU A 49 9.49 -0.32 -28.28
N CYS A 50 8.64 0.51 -27.69
CA CYS A 50 8.30 0.42 -26.27
C CYS A 50 9.56 0.33 -25.38
N ALA A 51 9.84 1.37 -24.62
CA ALA A 51 10.95 1.37 -23.68
C ALA A 51 10.54 0.68 -22.37
N TYR A 52 11.48 -0.02 -21.77
CA TYR A 52 11.32 -0.73 -20.51
C TYR A 52 12.41 -0.30 -19.53
N ARG A 53 12.17 -0.40 -18.23
CA ARG A 53 13.17 -0.35 -17.16
C ARG A 53 13.15 -1.63 -16.35
N LYS A 54 14.24 -1.96 -15.68
CA LYS A 54 14.25 -3.06 -14.72
C LYS A 54 13.48 -2.69 -13.46
N ALA A 55 12.69 -3.61 -12.96
CA ALA A 55 11.78 -3.38 -11.83
C ALA A 55 12.50 -2.91 -10.56
N LEU A 56 13.72 -3.39 -10.33
CA LEU A 56 14.49 -3.13 -9.11
C LEU A 56 15.59 -2.08 -9.30
N GLU A 57 15.64 -1.40 -10.46
CA GLU A 57 16.57 -0.29 -10.63
C GLU A 57 16.06 0.94 -9.88
N MET A 58 16.82 1.34 -8.87
CA MET A 58 16.62 2.64 -8.21
C MET A 58 17.23 3.76 -9.06
N PRO A 59 16.65 4.97 -9.07
CA PRO A 59 17.22 6.10 -9.79
C PRO A 59 18.66 6.36 -9.35
N LYS A 60 19.55 6.60 -10.32
CA LYS A 60 21.00 6.77 -10.07
C LYS A 60 21.42 8.19 -9.74
N SER A 61 20.54 9.19 -9.86
CA SER A 61 20.86 10.59 -9.57
C SER A 61 19.80 11.24 -8.66
N GLN A 62 20.29 12.05 -7.74
CA GLN A 62 19.48 12.75 -6.75
C GLN A 62 18.65 13.90 -7.38
N ASP A 63 19.17 14.51 -8.45
CA ASP A 63 18.52 15.63 -9.16
C ASP A 63 17.22 15.22 -9.88
N MET A 64 16.96 13.92 -9.99
CA MET A 64 15.80 13.39 -10.72
C MET A 64 14.58 13.21 -9.83
N PHE A 65 14.73 13.37 -8.52
CA PHE A 65 13.63 13.29 -7.57
C PHE A 65 12.89 14.62 -7.39
N ASP A 66 13.52 15.74 -7.72
CA ASP A 66 12.99 17.09 -7.45
C ASP A 66 12.00 17.60 -8.50
N HIS A 67 11.87 16.93 -9.65
CA HIS A 67 10.97 17.34 -10.72
C HIS A 67 9.90 16.30 -11.04
N GLU A 68 8.70 16.53 -10.53
CA GLU A 68 7.38 16.02 -10.95
C GLU A 68 7.13 14.48 -10.98
N GLY A 69 8.14 13.62 -10.82
CA GLY A 69 7.96 12.17 -10.95
C GLY A 69 7.43 11.45 -9.70
N TYR A 70 7.79 11.87 -8.51
CA TYR A 70 7.54 11.14 -7.25
C TYR A 70 6.82 11.94 -6.16
N HIS A 71 6.52 13.21 -6.40
CA HIS A 71 5.96 14.13 -5.40
C HIS A 71 4.50 13.91 -5.00
N ILE A 72 3.79 12.91 -5.50
CA ILE A 72 2.35 12.78 -5.26
C ILE A 72 1.96 11.73 -4.23
N LEU A 73 2.87 10.98 -3.68
CA LEU A 73 2.49 10.34 -2.43
C LEU A 73 2.39 11.39 -1.31
N PHE A 74 3.03 12.57 -1.51
CA PHE A 74 3.07 13.62 -0.49
C PHE A 74 3.20 15.00 -1.16
N PRO A 75 2.16 15.86 -1.12
CA PRO A 75 2.27 17.22 -1.61
C PRO A 75 3.37 17.95 -0.86
N SER A 76 4.42 18.37 -1.56
CA SER A 76 5.42 19.27 -1.02
C SER A 76 4.79 20.65 -0.90
N GLY A 77 4.71 21.19 0.31
CA GLY A 77 4.34 22.59 0.50
C GLY A 77 3.51 22.95 1.72
N VAL A 78 3.21 21.99 2.61
CA VAL A 78 2.58 22.35 3.89
C VAL A 78 3.64 22.24 4.99
N SER A 79 4.05 23.39 5.51
CA SER A 79 4.99 23.44 6.63
C SER A 79 4.37 22.81 7.87
N HIS A 80 5.15 22.08 8.66
CA HIS A 80 4.74 21.43 9.89
C HIS A 80 4.10 22.39 10.92
N THR A 81 4.24 23.69 10.77
CA THR A 81 3.80 24.71 11.72
C THR A 81 2.35 25.15 11.56
N ASP A 82 1.74 25.01 10.37
CA ASP A 82 0.36 25.48 10.13
C ASP A 82 -0.73 24.46 10.47
N ARG A 83 -0.35 23.21 10.80
CA ARG A 83 -1.30 22.12 11.04
C ARG A 83 -1.72 21.89 12.49
N GLN A 84 -0.99 22.44 13.45
CA GLN A 84 -1.31 22.26 14.88
C GLN A 84 -2.59 22.96 15.34
N SER A 85 -3.09 23.93 14.59
CA SER A 85 -4.26 24.75 15.01
C SER A 85 -5.62 24.21 14.57
N GLN A 86 -5.71 23.20 13.68
CA GLN A 86 -6.99 22.65 13.22
C GLN A 86 -7.39 21.31 13.85
N ILE A 87 -6.51 20.71 14.67
CA ILE A 87 -6.73 19.39 15.30
C ILE A 87 -7.52 19.48 16.61
N ALA A 88 -7.76 20.69 17.13
CA ALA A 88 -8.15 20.88 18.55
C ALA A 88 -9.67 20.85 18.85
N GLU A 89 -10.58 20.70 17.90
CA GLU A 89 -12.01 20.91 18.19
C GLU A 89 -12.98 19.75 17.91
N ASP A 90 -12.56 18.54 17.56
CA ASP A 90 -13.50 17.42 17.44
C ASP A 90 -13.21 16.28 18.40
N SER A 91 -13.88 16.38 19.54
CA SER A 91 -14.31 15.33 20.49
C SER A 91 -13.44 14.06 20.61
N ASN A 92 -12.75 14.01 21.72
CA ASN A 92 -11.97 12.90 22.31
C ASN A 92 -12.84 11.70 22.75
N GLN A 93 -13.82 11.26 21.98
CA GLN A 93 -14.64 10.09 22.29
C GLN A 93 -14.62 9.09 21.14
N GLY A 94 -13.78 8.06 21.27
CA GLY A 94 -13.90 6.84 20.46
C GLY A 94 -12.73 6.48 19.55
N ASN A 95 -11.62 7.20 19.56
CA ASN A 95 -10.46 6.81 18.73
C ASN A 95 -9.73 5.59 19.32
N LEU A 96 -9.56 4.55 18.50
CA LEU A 96 -8.82 3.35 18.88
C LEU A 96 -7.34 3.67 19.15
N ILE A 97 -6.78 4.58 18.36
CA ILE A 97 -5.42 5.08 18.47
C ILE A 97 -5.50 6.52 18.98
N GLU A 98 -4.80 6.81 20.07
CA GLU A 98 -4.71 8.15 20.62
C GLU A 98 -3.99 9.08 19.63
N THR A 99 -4.43 10.34 19.54
CA THR A 99 -3.83 11.36 18.64
C THR A 99 -2.32 11.46 18.83
N ALA A 100 -1.83 11.42 20.06
CA ALA A 100 -0.40 11.42 20.36
C ALA A 100 0.34 10.20 19.79
N THR A 101 -0.30 9.04 19.71
CA THR A 101 0.27 7.86 19.07
C THR A 101 0.36 8.04 17.56
N ILE A 102 -0.68 8.61 16.94
CA ILE A 102 -0.70 8.88 15.49
C ILE A 102 0.45 9.82 15.11
N GLU A 103 0.64 10.91 15.85
CA GLU A 103 1.75 11.84 15.64
C GLU A 103 3.13 11.16 15.75
N ASN A 104 3.29 10.24 16.71
CA ASN A 104 4.54 9.52 16.92
C ASN A 104 4.85 8.47 15.84
N ILE A 105 3.84 7.91 15.17
CA ILE A 105 4.04 6.88 14.13
C ILE A 105 4.16 7.48 12.72
N GLN A 106 3.58 8.65 12.47
CA GLN A 106 3.63 9.30 11.15
C GLN A 106 5.06 9.65 10.73
N GLY A 107 5.84 10.26 11.63
CA GLY A 107 7.22 10.65 11.33
C GLY A 107 8.09 9.48 10.84
N PRO A 108 8.22 8.39 11.61
CA PRO A 108 8.96 7.21 11.18
C PRO A 108 8.46 6.59 9.88
N LEU A 109 7.13 6.51 9.69
CA LEU A 109 6.56 5.96 8.46
C LEU A 109 6.91 6.81 7.25
N ILE A 110 6.75 8.15 7.35
CA ILE A 110 7.12 9.10 6.29
C ILE A 110 8.60 8.97 5.97
N GLU A 111 9.47 8.96 6.97
CA GLU A 111 10.91 8.84 6.77
C GLU A 111 11.28 7.55 6.03
N PHE A 112 10.70 6.40 6.41
CA PHE A 112 10.94 5.12 5.73
C PHE A 112 10.63 5.20 4.24
N TRP A 113 9.44 5.71 3.88
CA TRP A 113 9.03 5.83 2.50
C TRP A 113 9.84 6.86 1.71
N ASP A 114 10.24 7.96 2.35
CA ASP A 114 11.08 8.98 1.72
C ASP A 114 12.49 8.47 1.45
N ARG A 115 13.06 7.68 2.35
CA ARG A 115 14.37 7.05 2.13
C ARG A 115 14.32 6.13 0.91
N LEU A 116 13.31 5.28 0.81
CA LEU A 116 13.14 4.41 -0.35
C LEU A 116 12.98 5.20 -1.65
N ARG A 117 12.19 6.27 -1.65
CA ARG A 117 12.01 7.12 -2.84
C ARG A 117 13.30 7.79 -3.30
N ARG A 118 14.13 8.21 -2.37
CA ARG A 118 15.43 8.86 -2.67
C ARG A 118 16.53 7.86 -3.01
N GLY A 119 16.22 6.56 -3.08
CA GLY A 119 17.23 5.52 -3.29
C GLY A 119 18.22 5.37 -2.14
N ALA A 120 17.90 5.93 -0.97
CA ALA A 120 18.69 5.74 0.23
C ALA A 120 18.48 4.33 0.81
N SER A 121 19.45 3.85 1.59
CA SER A 121 19.32 2.57 2.27
C SER A 121 18.06 2.57 3.14
N PRO A 122 17.15 1.60 2.97
CA PRO A 122 15.95 1.50 3.78
C PRO A 122 16.31 1.17 5.23
N ASP A 123 15.56 1.76 6.16
CA ASP A 123 15.69 1.49 7.59
C ASP A 123 14.41 0.82 8.10
N VAL A 124 14.44 -0.51 8.17
CA VAL A 124 13.29 -1.31 8.62
C VAL A 124 12.93 -1.02 10.07
N ALA A 125 13.88 -0.56 10.91
CA ALA A 125 13.60 -0.21 12.29
C ALA A 125 12.51 0.87 12.42
N LEU A 126 12.40 1.77 11.44
CA LEU A 126 11.31 2.76 11.40
C LEU A 126 9.93 2.09 11.29
N CYS A 127 9.79 1.06 10.44
CA CYS A 127 8.56 0.27 10.36
C CYS A 127 8.29 -0.54 11.64
N GLU A 128 9.34 -1.02 12.30
CA GLU A 128 9.21 -1.75 13.55
C GLU A 128 8.73 -0.86 14.70
N VAL A 129 9.17 0.39 14.75
CA VAL A 129 8.65 1.40 15.70
C VAL A 129 7.15 1.61 15.48
N VAL A 130 6.71 1.82 14.23
CA VAL A 130 5.29 1.98 13.87
C VAL A 130 4.51 0.74 14.27
N ARG A 131 4.99 -0.44 13.91
CA ARG A 131 4.39 -1.74 14.25
C ARG A 131 4.17 -1.88 15.76
N ASP A 132 5.20 -1.67 16.56
CA ASP A 132 5.14 -1.93 18.01
C ASP A 132 4.21 -0.93 18.72
N GLN A 133 4.15 0.31 18.28
CA GLN A 133 3.20 1.30 18.79
C GLN A 133 1.75 0.98 18.41
N LEU A 134 1.50 0.55 17.16
CA LEU A 134 0.17 0.12 16.74
C LEU A 134 -0.30 -1.10 17.52
N ILE A 135 0.56 -2.10 17.71
CA ILE A 135 0.23 -3.30 18.51
C ILE A 135 -0.11 -2.92 19.94
N ALA A 136 0.68 -2.06 20.58
CA ALA A 136 0.41 -1.61 21.95
C ALA A 136 -0.95 -0.90 22.07
N SER A 137 -1.30 -0.09 21.08
CA SER A 137 -2.57 0.65 21.05
C SER A 137 -3.77 -0.25 20.79
N VAL A 138 -3.64 -1.21 19.87
CA VAL A 138 -4.76 -2.05 19.40
C VAL A 138 -5.03 -3.23 20.32
N THR A 139 -4.00 -3.95 20.78
CA THR A 139 -4.18 -5.22 21.51
C THR A 139 -5.00 -5.06 22.79
N ASN A 140 -4.86 -3.95 23.50
CA ASN A 140 -5.60 -3.69 24.73
C ASN A 140 -7.06 -3.23 24.49
N LYS A 141 -7.42 -2.90 23.26
CA LYS A 141 -8.72 -2.34 22.87
C LYS A 141 -9.46 -3.20 21.83
N VAL A 142 -8.97 -4.40 21.51
CA VAL A 142 -9.54 -5.25 20.44
C VAL A 142 -11.03 -5.53 20.65
N ASP A 143 -11.49 -5.64 21.90
CA ASP A 143 -12.92 -5.82 22.21
C ASP A 143 -13.75 -4.52 22.10
N GLN A 144 -13.07 -3.36 22.02
CA GLN A 144 -13.67 -2.04 21.87
C GLN A 144 -13.61 -1.52 20.43
N ILE A 145 -13.20 -2.37 19.48
CA ILE A 145 -13.05 -2.04 18.03
C ILE A 145 -14.41 -1.74 17.36
N GLN A 146 -15.36 -1.21 18.10
CA GLN A 146 -16.62 -0.67 17.59
C GLN A 146 -16.40 0.52 16.62
N PHE A 147 -15.16 1.04 16.51
CA PHE A 147 -14.86 2.32 15.88
C PHE A 147 -13.81 2.25 14.76
N LEU A 148 -13.61 1.10 14.11
CA LEU A 148 -12.69 0.97 12.98
C LEU A 148 -12.97 1.94 11.81
N SER A 149 -14.19 2.49 11.75
CA SER A 149 -14.54 3.53 10.79
C SER A 149 -14.07 4.94 11.17
N GLN A 150 -13.49 5.13 12.35
CA GLN A 150 -13.09 6.43 12.89
C GLN A 150 -11.58 6.65 12.95
N ILE A 151 -10.76 5.63 12.59
CA ILE A 151 -9.33 5.81 12.42
C ILE A 151 -9.12 6.51 11.07
N ARG A 152 -9.46 7.79 11.02
CA ARG A 152 -9.16 8.62 9.86
C ARG A 152 -8.06 9.58 10.25
N VAL A 153 -6.83 9.23 9.87
CA VAL A 153 -5.78 10.25 9.75
C VAL A 153 -6.23 11.15 8.60
N ARG A 154 -6.63 12.37 8.91
CA ARG A 154 -7.29 13.31 7.98
C ARG A 154 -6.42 13.81 6.83
N ASP A 155 -5.15 13.43 6.74
CA ASP A 155 -4.24 13.93 5.71
C ASP A 155 -3.38 12.84 5.10
N GLU A 156 -3.32 12.85 3.76
CA GLU A 156 -2.50 12.00 2.89
C GLU A 156 -2.95 10.54 2.80
N PHE A 157 -3.83 10.32 1.86
CA PHE A 157 -4.50 9.07 1.47
C PHE A 157 -3.66 7.78 1.57
N THR A 158 -2.35 7.83 1.34
CA THR A 158 -1.50 6.63 1.34
C THR A 158 -1.08 6.20 2.74
N TYR A 159 -0.74 7.13 3.63
CA TYR A 159 -0.32 6.76 4.99
C TYR A 159 -1.48 6.33 5.85
N SER A 160 -2.63 7.01 5.73
CA SER A 160 -3.83 6.59 6.43
C SER A 160 -4.22 5.17 6.05
N HIS A 161 -4.19 4.83 4.75
CA HIS A 161 -4.45 3.48 4.27
C HIS A 161 -3.50 2.44 4.90
N ILE A 162 -2.19 2.68 4.89
CA ILE A 162 -1.21 1.76 5.48
C ILE A 162 -1.50 1.55 6.97
N LEU A 163 -1.78 2.63 7.70
CA LEU A 163 -2.08 2.57 9.13
C LEU A 163 -3.41 1.85 9.40
N ASP A 164 -4.44 2.13 8.61
CA ASP A 164 -5.75 1.50 8.73
C ASP A 164 -5.68 0.00 8.43
N VAL A 165 -5.06 -0.39 7.32
CA VAL A 165 -4.85 -1.81 6.98
C VAL A 165 -4.02 -2.52 8.05
N THR A 166 -2.97 -1.89 8.57
CA THR A 166 -2.13 -2.49 9.62
C THR A 166 -2.92 -2.67 10.91
N THR A 167 -3.69 -1.67 11.32
CA THR A 167 -4.53 -1.72 12.53
C THR A 167 -5.59 -2.81 12.44
N LEU A 168 -6.28 -2.90 11.30
CA LEU A 168 -7.28 -3.93 11.01
C LEU A 168 -6.65 -5.33 10.99
N SER A 169 -5.46 -5.47 10.42
CA SER A 169 -4.71 -6.73 10.37
C SER A 169 -4.30 -7.19 11.77
N ILE A 170 -3.80 -6.30 12.63
CA ILE A 170 -3.48 -6.59 14.04
C ILE A 170 -4.73 -7.08 14.78
N ALA A 171 -5.84 -6.38 14.63
CA ALA A 171 -7.09 -6.73 15.28
C ALA A 171 -7.62 -8.10 14.85
N LEU A 172 -7.67 -8.34 13.54
CA LEU A 172 -8.12 -9.61 12.98
C LEU A 172 -7.20 -10.75 13.40
N ALA A 173 -5.88 -10.61 13.28
CA ALA A 173 -4.91 -11.62 13.67
C ALA A 173 -5.00 -11.96 15.16
N THR A 174 -5.14 -10.96 16.04
CA THR A 174 -5.31 -11.16 17.48
C THR A 174 -6.57 -11.96 17.78
N LYS A 175 -7.71 -11.62 17.17
CA LYS A 175 -8.99 -12.34 17.35
C LYS A 175 -9.02 -13.71 16.71
N ALA A 176 -8.27 -13.91 15.64
CA ALA A 176 -8.11 -15.22 15.00
C ALA A 176 -7.18 -16.18 15.77
N GLY A 177 -6.54 -15.70 16.84
CA GLY A 177 -5.71 -16.53 17.71
C GLY A 177 -4.26 -16.70 17.24
N PHE A 178 -3.77 -15.86 16.33
CA PHE A 178 -2.35 -15.83 15.98
C PHE A 178 -1.50 -15.50 17.22
N SER A 179 -0.33 -16.13 17.32
CA SER A 179 0.61 -15.86 18.41
C SER A 179 1.11 -14.41 18.38
N LYS A 180 1.60 -13.90 19.51
CA LYS A 180 2.18 -12.54 19.59
C LYS A 180 3.28 -12.32 18.56
N LYS A 181 4.06 -13.35 18.24
CA LYS A 181 5.11 -13.27 17.20
C LYS A 181 4.47 -13.10 15.82
N GLU A 182 3.50 -13.92 15.47
CA GLU A 182 2.81 -13.85 14.19
C GLU A 182 2.05 -12.53 14.02
N VAL A 183 1.42 -12.00 15.07
CA VAL A 183 0.79 -10.66 15.03
C VAL A 183 1.81 -9.58 14.70
N LYS A 184 3.03 -9.64 15.26
CA LYS A 184 4.10 -8.70 14.91
C LYS A 184 4.53 -8.83 13.44
N GLU A 185 4.64 -10.05 12.96
CA GLU A 185 5.02 -10.35 11.58
C GLU A 185 3.93 -9.90 10.59
N ILE A 186 2.66 -10.19 10.88
CA ILE A 186 1.51 -9.73 10.09
C ILE A 186 1.43 -8.21 10.05
N ALA A 187 1.65 -7.53 11.18
CA ALA A 187 1.64 -6.07 11.24
C ALA A 187 2.75 -5.45 10.37
N LEU A 188 3.97 -6.01 10.41
CA LEU A 188 5.06 -5.56 9.56
C LEU A 188 4.75 -5.82 8.08
N ALA A 189 4.21 -6.99 7.75
CA ALA A 189 3.79 -7.33 6.40
C ALA A 189 2.68 -6.39 5.88
N ALA A 190 1.72 -6.01 6.74
CA ALA A 190 0.68 -5.05 6.41
C ALA A 190 1.21 -3.64 6.14
N ILE A 191 2.23 -3.18 6.90
CA ILE A 191 2.92 -1.91 6.61
C ILE A 191 3.55 -1.92 5.22
N LEU A 192 4.06 -3.07 4.77
CA LEU A 192 4.85 -3.22 3.56
C LEU A 192 4.06 -3.75 2.36
N HIS A 193 2.77 -4.13 2.50
CA HIS A 193 2.03 -4.86 1.47
C HIS A 193 2.00 -4.15 0.11
N ASP A 194 1.93 -2.85 0.12
CA ASP A 194 1.82 -2.00 -1.06
C ASP A 194 3.14 -1.36 -1.51
N LEU A 195 4.28 -1.82 -0.97
CA LEU A 195 5.59 -1.22 -1.23
C LEU A 195 5.92 -1.14 -2.73
N GLY A 196 5.49 -2.11 -3.51
CA GLY A 196 5.72 -2.16 -4.95
C GLY A 196 5.03 -1.05 -5.74
N LYS A 197 4.04 -0.38 -5.17
CA LYS A 197 3.40 0.79 -5.79
C LYS A 197 4.37 1.95 -5.99
N LEU A 198 5.48 2.00 -5.25
CA LEU A 198 6.57 2.97 -5.49
C LEU A 198 7.17 2.85 -6.89
N LEU A 199 7.09 1.68 -7.51
CA LEU A 199 7.67 1.39 -8.81
C LEU A 199 6.64 1.47 -9.95
N ILE A 200 5.37 1.70 -9.65
CA ILE A 200 4.31 1.89 -10.66
C ILE A 200 4.38 3.32 -11.20
N PRO A 201 4.31 3.51 -12.54
CA PRO A 201 4.28 4.82 -13.14
C PRO A 201 3.16 5.68 -12.58
N ARG A 202 3.47 6.91 -12.30
CA ARG A 202 2.63 7.85 -11.59
C ARG A 202 1.33 8.19 -12.30
N ASN A 203 1.39 8.39 -13.61
CA ASN A 203 0.24 8.62 -14.46
C ASN A 203 -0.76 7.46 -14.46
N ILE A 204 -0.30 6.23 -14.12
CA ILE A 204 -1.16 5.06 -13.92
C ILE A 204 -1.68 5.04 -12.48
N MET A 205 -0.79 5.22 -11.50
CA MET A 205 -1.14 5.17 -10.08
C MET A 205 -2.21 6.20 -9.70
N PHE A 206 -2.13 7.41 -10.23
CA PHE A 206 -3.01 8.54 -9.87
C PHE A 206 -3.95 8.96 -10.99
N LYS A 207 -4.18 8.09 -11.97
CA LYS A 207 -5.10 8.38 -13.07
C LYS A 207 -6.50 8.68 -12.54
N PRO A 208 -7.10 9.84 -12.87
CA PRO A 208 -8.42 10.22 -12.35
C PRO A 208 -9.58 9.46 -12.98
N SER A 209 -9.31 8.64 -13.98
CA SER A 209 -10.31 7.81 -14.67
C SER A 209 -9.99 6.32 -14.52
N ARG A 210 -10.85 5.46 -15.01
CA ARG A 210 -10.57 4.01 -15.05
C ARG A 210 -9.30 3.73 -15.84
N LEU A 211 -8.48 2.82 -15.33
CA LEU A 211 -7.32 2.32 -16.05
C LEU A 211 -7.79 1.55 -17.30
N SER A 212 -7.07 1.74 -18.41
CA SER A 212 -7.19 0.83 -19.55
C SER A 212 -6.66 -0.56 -19.18
N GLU A 213 -6.95 -1.56 -20.00
CA GLU A 213 -6.46 -2.91 -19.76
C GLU A 213 -4.92 -2.98 -19.65
N LYS A 214 -4.19 -2.28 -20.52
CA LYS A 214 -2.74 -2.20 -20.48
C LYS A 214 -2.22 -1.51 -19.21
N GLU A 215 -2.84 -0.43 -18.80
CA GLU A 215 -2.48 0.28 -17.56
C GLU A 215 -2.80 -0.59 -16.33
N PHE A 216 -3.89 -1.34 -16.36
CA PHE A 216 -4.22 -2.28 -15.29
C PHE A 216 -3.21 -3.43 -15.21
N GLN A 217 -2.73 -3.97 -16.34
CA GLN A 217 -1.63 -4.94 -16.35
C GLN A 217 -0.35 -4.39 -15.71
N VAL A 218 -0.03 -3.10 -15.93
CA VAL A 218 1.09 -2.46 -15.24
C VAL A 218 0.83 -2.32 -13.74
N MET A 219 -0.39 -1.94 -13.34
CA MET A 219 -0.78 -1.88 -11.93
C MET A 219 -0.66 -3.25 -11.26
N GLN A 220 -1.00 -4.34 -11.95
CA GLN A 220 -0.91 -5.71 -11.43
C GLN A 220 0.53 -6.17 -11.15
N LEU A 221 1.56 -5.40 -11.51
CA LEU A 221 2.95 -5.71 -11.19
C LEU A 221 3.33 -5.35 -9.74
N HIS A 222 2.57 -4.48 -9.05
CA HIS A 222 2.97 -4.02 -7.72
C HIS A 222 3.16 -5.15 -6.69
N PRO A 223 2.42 -6.27 -6.70
CA PRO A 223 2.64 -7.35 -5.75
C PRO A 223 4.02 -8.00 -5.92
N GLU A 224 4.39 -8.35 -7.16
CA GLU A 224 5.71 -8.94 -7.43
C GLU A 224 6.85 -7.96 -7.16
N LEU A 225 6.66 -6.70 -7.49
CA LEU A 225 7.63 -5.64 -7.22
C LEU A 225 7.83 -5.43 -5.72
N GLY A 226 6.74 -5.40 -4.96
CA GLY A 226 6.76 -5.27 -3.50
C GLY A 226 7.48 -6.45 -2.85
N TYR A 227 7.13 -7.68 -3.24
CA TYR A 227 7.79 -8.87 -2.76
C TYR A 227 9.31 -8.83 -2.99
N LYS A 228 9.75 -8.50 -4.22
CA LYS A 228 11.17 -8.39 -4.54
C LYS A 228 11.87 -7.32 -3.71
N MET A 229 11.27 -6.14 -3.55
CA MET A 229 11.83 -5.08 -2.70
C MET A 229 12.01 -5.57 -1.26
N ILE A 230 11.01 -6.24 -0.69
CA ILE A 230 11.06 -6.72 0.69
C ILE A 230 12.15 -7.79 0.88
N VAL A 231 12.27 -8.75 -0.04
CA VAL A 231 13.24 -9.83 0.06
C VAL A 231 14.66 -9.36 -0.27
N GLU A 232 14.84 -8.62 -1.37
CA GLU A 232 16.16 -8.32 -1.92
C GLU A 232 16.77 -7.03 -1.34
N GLN A 233 15.96 -5.99 -1.10
CA GLN A 233 16.43 -4.70 -0.59
C GLN A 233 16.31 -4.59 0.92
N LEU A 234 15.15 -4.95 1.50
CA LEU A 234 14.94 -4.92 2.94
C LEU A 234 15.54 -6.15 3.63
N ARG A 235 15.84 -7.22 2.86
CA ARG A 235 16.39 -8.49 3.35
C ARG A 235 15.54 -9.13 4.46
N LEU A 236 14.23 -8.94 4.37
CA LEU A 236 13.28 -9.56 5.29
C LEU A 236 12.97 -11.00 4.88
N PRO A 237 12.56 -11.86 5.83
CA PRO A 237 12.14 -13.24 5.54
C PRO A 237 10.99 -13.29 4.53
N GLN A 238 10.97 -14.34 3.69
CA GLN A 238 9.96 -14.49 2.64
C GLN A 238 8.53 -14.44 3.17
N HIS A 239 8.24 -15.07 4.32
CA HIS A 239 6.89 -15.09 4.89
C HIS A 239 6.38 -13.69 5.28
N ILE A 240 7.27 -12.71 5.52
CA ILE A 240 6.90 -11.30 5.71
C ILE A 240 6.57 -10.64 4.36
N ALA A 241 7.20 -11.09 3.28
CA ALA A 241 7.00 -10.54 1.94
C ALA A 241 5.80 -11.14 1.21
N LEU A 242 5.35 -12.34 1.58
CA LEU A 242 4.23 -13.02 0.92
C LEU A 242 2.95 -12.18 0.90
N PRO A 243 2.54 -11.46 1.97
CA PRO A 243 1.37 -10.58 1.87
C PRO A 243 1.49 -9.49 0.79
N ALA A 244 2.69 -8.97 0.52
CA ALA A 244 2.87 -8.04 -0.59
C ALA A 244 2.64 -8.72 -1.95
N LEU A 245 3.03 -9.99 -2.10
CA LEU A 245 2.84 -10.77 -3.32
C LEU A 245 1.38 -11.20 -3.52
N GLU A 246 0.71 -11.60 -2.43
CA GLU A 246 -0.51 -12.42 -2.48
C GLU A 246 -1.80 -11.66 -2.06
N HIS A 247 -1.72 -10.41 -1.54
CA HIS A 247 -2.93 -9.71 -1.06
C HIS A 247 -3.98 -9.46 -2.17
N GLN A 248 -3.59 -9.57 -3.44
CA GLN A 248 -4.52 -9.50 -4.58
C GLN A 248 -5.03 -10.88 -5.05
N GLU A 249 -4.52 -11.99 -4.47
CA GLU A 249 -5.04 -13.32 -4.75
C GLU A 249 -6.44 -13.50 -4.15
N MET A 250 -7.22 -14.41 -4.70
CA MET A 250 -8.59 -14.70 -4.25
C MET A 250 -8.64 -16.12 -3.68
N TYR A 251 -9.29 -16.29 -2.52
CA TYR A 251 -9.39 -17.60 -1.87
C TYR A 251 -9.94 -18.70 -2.80
N GLY A 252 -10.91 -18.37 -3.63
CA GLY A 252 -11.47 -19.30 -4.63
C GLY A 252 -10.67 -19.40 -5.94
N GLY A 253 -9.52 -18.71 -6.05
CA GLY A 253 -8.73 -18.62 -7.29
C GLY A 253 -9.16 -17.46 -8.19
N GLY A 254 -8.34 -17.19 -9.23
CA GLY A 254 -8.61 -16.13 -10.21
C GLY A 254 -8.17 -14.72 -9.77
N GLY A 255 -7.42 -14.62 -8.67
CA GLY A 255 -6.68 -13.42 -8.31
C GLY A 255 -5.39 -13.25 -9.11
N TYR A 256 -4.51 -12.39 -8.68
CA TYR A 256 -3.20 -12.15 -9.29
C TYR A 256 -2.13 -11.90 -8.23
N PRO A 257 -0.82 -12.09 -8.53
CA PRO A 257 -0.22 -12.34 -9.86
C PRO A 257 -0.14 -13.82 -10.24
N GLN A 258 -0.33 -14.76 -9.30
CA GLN A 258 -0.06 -16.19 -9.50
C GLN A 258 -1.32 -17.02 -9.72
N GLY A 259 -2.51 -16.47 -9.40
CA GLY A 259 -3.79 -17.18 -9.48
C GLY A 259 -3.94 -18.27 -8.41
N LEU A 260 -3.28 -18.09 -7.27
CA LEU A 260 -3.32 -19.03 -6.13
C LEU A 260 -4.73 -19.15 -5.56
N SER A 261 -4.99 -20.26 -4.88
CA SER A 261 -6.26 -20.53 -4.22
C SER A 261 -6.06 -21.17 -2.85
N LYS A 262 -7.00 -20.95 -1.96
CA LYS A 262 -7.10 -21.62 -0.64
C LYS A 262 -5.77 -21.65 0.11
N GLU A 263 -5.31 -22.88 0.44
CA GLU A 263 -4.12 -23.16 1.23
C GLU A 263 -2.79 -22.88 0.50
N GLU A 264 -2.83 -22.58 -0.81
CA GLU A 264 -1.68 -22.12 -1.56
C GLU A 264 -1.31 -20.68 -1.18
N ILE A 265 -2.28 -19.89 -0.67
CA ILE A 265 -2.11 -18.52 -0.21
C ILE A 265 -1.67 -18.55 1.26
N HIS A 266 -0.60 -17.80 1.57
CA HIS A 266 -0.08 -17.76 2.93
C HIS A 266 -1.11 -17.19 3.93
N PRO A 267 -1.23 -17.74 5.16
CA PRO A 267 -2.21 -17.26 6.16
C PRO A 267 -2.16 -15.76 6.44
N TYR A 268 -0.97 -15.15 6.45
CA TYR A 268 -0.81 -13.70 6.67
C TYR A 268 -1.43 -12.88 5.52
N SER A 269 -1.34 -13.40 4.30
CA SER A 269 -1.90 -12.74 3.10
C SER A 269 -3.42 -12.68 3.16
N HIS A 270 -4.07 -13.72 3.70
CA HIS A 270 -5.53 -13.70 3.92
C HIS A 270 -5.95 -12.62 4.92
N VAL A 271 -5.17 -12.42 6.00
CA VAL A 271 -5.44 -11.38 7.00
C VAL A 271 -5.33 -9.99 6.37
N VAL A 272 -4.20 -9.72 5.68
CA VAL A 272 -3.94 -8.43 5.04
C VAL A 272 -4.97 -8.14 3.96
N LYS A 273 -5.34 -9.12 3.12
CA LYS A 273 -6.37 -8.97 2.08
C LYS A 273 -7.72 -8.52 2.64
N ILE A 274 -8.19 -9.14 3.72
CA ILE A 274 -9.48 -8.77 4.33
C ILE A 274 -9.43 -7.32 4.82
N ALA A 275 -8.34 -6.93 5.46
CA ALA A 275 -8.12 -5.59 5.97
C ALA A 275 -8.05 -4.55 4.82
N ASP A 276 -7.27 -4.84 3.78
CA ASP A 276 -7.10 -3.97 2.61
C ASP A 276 -8.43 -3.74 1.87
N VAL A 277 -9.17 -4.81 1.58
CA VAL A 277 -10.47 -4.68 0.90
C VAL A 277 -11.47 -3.90 1.74
N TYR A 278 -11.53 -4.13 3.06
CA TYR A 278 -12.43 -3.38 3.93
C TYR A 278 -12.07 -1.90 3.97
N ASP A 279 -10.79 -1.56 4.13
CA ASP A 279 -10.34 -0.16 4.08
C ASP A 279 -10.64 0.46 2.71
N ALA A 280 -10.35 -0.25 1.63
CA ALA A 280 -10.65 0.22 0.28
C ALA A 280 -12.15 0.50 0.04
N LEU A 281 -13.05 -0.18 0.73
CA LEU A 281 -14.49 0.07 0.67
C LEU A 281 -14.93 1.23 1.55
N THR A 282 -14.37 1.37 2.74
CA THR A 282 -14.84 2.31 3.77
C THR A 282 -14.13 3.66 3.75
N SER A 283 -12.91 3.72 3.20
CA SER A 283 -12.15 4.96 3.09
C SER A 283 -12.60 5.82 1.91
N LYS A 284 -12.70 7.14 2.13
CA LYS A 284 -12.98 8.10 1.07
C LYS A 284 -11.75 8.21 0.17
N ARG A 285 -11.93 8.06 -1.14
CA ARG A 285 -10.88 8.19 -2.15
C ARG A 285 -11.21 9.35 -3.09
N PRO A 286 -10.23 10.00 -3.74
CA PRO A 286 -10.51 11.12 -4.66
C PRO A 286 -11.58 10.83 -5.71
N TYR A 287 -11.79 9.54 -6.02
CA TYR A 287 -12.70 9.08 -7.08
C TYR A 287 -13.85 8.21 -6.56
N LYS A 288 -13.98 8.05 -5.23
CA LYS A 288 -14.98 7.16 -4.64
C LYS A 288 -15.41 7.68 -3.27
N GLU A 289 -16.71 7.89 -3.08
CA GLU A 289 -17.27 8.13 -1.75
C GLU A 289 -17.11 6.89 -0.86
N SER A 290 -16.94 7.13 0.44
CA SER A 290 -16.86 6.06 1.44
C SER A 290 -18.18 5.30 1.53
N ILE A 291 -18.07 3.97 1.63
CA ILE A 291 -19.22 3.10 1.88
C ILE A 291 -19.35 2.89 3.39
N PRO A 292 -20.54 3.05 4.00
CA PRO A 292 -20.74 2.74 5.41
C PRO A 292 -20.32 1.30 5.75
N SER A 293 -19.76 1.10 6.95
CA SER A 293 -19.22 -0.18 7.43
C SER A 293 -20.16 -1.36 7.19
N HIS A 294 -21.44 -1.25 7.57
CA HIS A 294 -22.44 -2.30 7.38
C HIS A 294 -22.68 -2.67 5.91
N LYS A 295 -22.54 -1.71 4.98
CA LYS A 295 -22.65 -1.99 3.54
C LYS A 295 -21.36 -2.64 3.02
N ALA A 296 -20.19 -2.20 3.49
CA ALA A 296 -18.92 -2.83 3.14
C ALA A 296 -18.90 -4.30 3.56
N ILE A 297 -19.31 -4.60 4.78
CA ILE A 297 -19.44 -5.98 5.27
C ILE A 297 -20.42 -6.81 4.41
N LYS A 298 -21.58 -6.25 4.03
CA LYS A 298 -22.50 -6.94 3.14
C LYS A 298 -21.87 -7.29 1.78
N ILE A 299 -21.09 -6.37 1.21
CA ILE A 299 -20.36 -6.61 -0.04
C ILE A 299 -19.35 -7.75 0.16
N MET A 300 -18.53 -7.68 1.23
CA MET A 300 -17.53 -8.72 1.50
C MET A 300 -18.17 -10.08 1.74
N LEU A 301 -19.29 -10.15 2.45
CA LEU A 301 -20.05 -11.39 2.66
C LEU A 301 -20.67 -11.93 1.35
N SER A 302 -21.10 -11.07 0.44
CA SER A 302 -21.62 -11.50 -0.86
C SER A 302 -20.54 -12.11 -1.76
N GLU A 303 -19.28 -11.65 -1.65
CA GLU A 303 -18.13 -12.29 -2.30
C GLU A 303 -17.76 -13.62 -1.62
N GLY A 304 -17.90 -13.68 -0.29
CA GLY A 304 -17.69 -14.88 0.52
C GLY A 304 -16.38 -15.60 0.23
N SER A 305 -16.45 -16.94 0.17
CA SER A 305 -15.29 -17.82 -0.08
C SER A 305 -14.77 -17.75 -1.53
N LYS A 306 -15.41 -17.01 -2.42
CA LYS A 306 -14.82 -16.69 -3.72
C LYS A 306 -13.57 -15.79 -3.53
N SER A 307 -13.68 -14.79 -2.67
CA SER A 307 -12.61 -13.78 -2.50
C SER A 307 -11.82 -13.94 -1.21
N PHE A 308 -12.42 -14.45 -0.13
CA PHE A 308 -11.85 -14.39 1.22
C PHE A 308 -11.80 -15.76 1.90
N HIS A 309 -10.82 -15.93 2.79
CA HIS A 309 -10.78 -17.07 3.71
C HIS A 309 -12.01 -17.06 4.63
N PRO A 310 -12.86 -18.10 4.62
CA PRO A 310 -14.19 -18.04 5.21
C PRO A 310 -14.18 -17.84 6.74
N GLU A 311 -13.28 -18.50 7.46
CA GLU A 311 -13.18 -18.37 8.93
C GLU A 311 -12.69 -16.97 9.32
N LEU A 312 -11.65 -16.44 8.64
CA LEU A 312 -11.15 -15.10 8.92
C LEU A 312 -12.19 -14.03 8.58
N LEU A 313 -12.92 -14.18 7.48
CA LEU A 313 -14.02 -13.28 7.14
C LEU A 313 -15.13 -13.33 8.21
N ALA A 314 -15.48 -14.49 8.72
CA ALA A 314 -16.48 -14.63 9.80
C ALA A 314 -16.02 -13.95 11.10
N ILE A 315 -14.74 -14.09 11.48
CA ILE A 315 -14.16 -13.39 12.64
C ILE A 315 -14.18 -11.89 12.40
N PHE A 316 -13.74 -11.43 11.23
CA PHE A 316 -13.72 -10.00 10.87
C PHE A 316 -15.11 -9.39 10.88
N THR A 317 -16.11 -10.09 10.37
CA THR A 317 -17.51 -9.64 10.37
C THR A 317 -18.04 -9.45 11.79
N LYS A 318 -17.69 -10.34 12.72
CA LYS A 318 -18.06 -10.18 14.15
C LYS A 318 -17.37 -8.95 14.76
N LEU A 319 -16.10 -8.71 14.45
CA LEU A 319 -15.38 -7.50 14.88
C LEU A 319 -16.05 -6.22 14.38
N ALA A 320 -16.47 -6.21 13.12
CA ALA A 320 -17.06 -5.04 12.48
C ALA A 320 -18.56 -4.84 12.79
N ASN A 321 -19.33 -5.91 13.08
CA ASN A 321 -20.76 -5.88 13.35
C ASN A 321 -21.16 -5.53 14.81
N HIS A 322 -20.21 -5.41 15.72
CA HIS A 322 -20.52 -4.88 17.04
C HIS A 322 -20.93 -3.39 17.02
N TYR A 323 -21.01 -2.78 15.82
CA TYR A 323 -21.50 -1.44 15.60
C TYR A 323 -22.75 -1.44 14.71
N ASP A 324 -23.91 -1.46 15.33
CA ASP A 324 -25.18 -1.05 14.73
C ASP A 324 -25.54 0.35 15.27
N PRO A 325 -25.39 1.43 14.45
CA PRO A 325 -25.74 2.78 14.87
C PRO A 325 -27.25 2.93 15.18
N SER A 326 -28.09 1.99 14.78
CA SER A 326 -29.53 2.00 15.05
C SER A 326 -29.89 1.57 16.49
N GLN A 327 -28.93 1.01 17.25
CA GLN A 327 -29.10 0.61 18.65
C GLN A 327 -28.64 1.67 19.66
N VAL A 328 -28.10 2.79 19.21
CA VAL A 328 -27.86 3.94 20.07
C VAL A 328 -29.16 4.71 20.17
N SER A 329 -30.04 4.26 21.05
CA SER A 329 -31.20 5.01 21.53
C SER A 329 -30.69 6.27 22.19
N VAL A 330 -31.00 7.43 21.60
CA VAL A 330 -30.82 8.74 22.21
C VAL A 330 -31.69 8.72 23.48
N ALA A 331 -31.02 8.64 24.63
CA ALA A 331 -31.62 8.94 25.92
C ALA A 331 -31.20 10.33 26.37
#